data_c0e76f9615b355a95220cfd67f7cb83c
#
_entry.id   c0e76f9615b355a95220cfd67f7cb83c
#
_cell.length_a   1.000
_cell.length_b   1.000
_cell.length_c   1.000
_cell.angle_alpha   90.00
_cell.angle_beta   90.00
_cell.angle_gamma   90.00
#
_symmetry.space_group_name_H-M   'P 1'
#
loop_
_entity.id
_entity.type
_entity.pdbx_description
1 polymer ?
#
loop_
_entity_poly.entity_id
_entity_poly.type
_entity_poly.pdbx_seq_one_letter_code
_entity_poly.pdbx_strand_id
1 'polypeptide(L)'
;MQEVFGRLFQCKVMRPKYGNHKIKNAYGTYDSQLEFARFLFLSNREKEGEITNLRRQVEYLLIPAQYGTEIKHLKTKDKGVRMLLERSCSYIADFVYERNGETIVEDCKGSKYIITADFKIKKKLMLWVHQIQVKIISSPTFWEK
;
A
#
# COMPACT_ATOMS: atom_id res chain seq x y z
N MET A 1 52.99 -8.16 5.29
CA MET A 1 51.76 -8.44 4.53
C MET A 1 50.84 -9.22 5.45
N GLN A 2 49.94 -8.56 6.12
CA GLN A 2 48.87 -9.21 6.89
C GLN A 2 47.68 -8.23 6.94
N GLU A 3 46.69 -8.62 6.29
CA GLU A 3 45.25 -8.57 6.49
C GLU A 3 44.74 -7.55 7.49
N VAL A 4 44.09 -6.51 6.94
CA VAL A 4 43.14 -5.69 7.66
C VAL A 4 41.74 -6.08 7.15
N PHE A 5 41.21 -7.19 7.65
CA PHE A 5 39.80 -7.52 7.45
C PHE A 5 38.93 -6.66 8.36
N GLY A 6 38.15 -5.84 7.71
CA GLY A 6 37.25 -4.89 8.27
C GLY A 6 36.23 -5.49 9.24
N ARG A 7 35.98 -4.77 10.31
CA ARG A 7 34.82 -4.95 11.16
C ARG A 7 33.56 -4.72 10.31
N LEU A 8 32.89 -5.80 9.96
CA LEU A 8 31.52 -5.78 9.47
C LEU A 8 30.67 -5.10 10.53
N PHE A 9 30.14 -3.93 10.20
CA PHE A 9 29.06 -3.30 10.91
C PHE A 9 27.90 -4.29 10.98
N GLN A 10 27.69 -4.90 12.14
CA GLN A 10 26.47 -5.61 12.45
C GLN A 10 25.34 -4.57 12.55
N CYS A 11 24.71 -4.30 11.43
CA CYS A 11 23.45 -3.59 11.42
C CYS A 11 22.45 -4.46 12.20
N LYS A 12 22.03 -3.97 13.37
CA LYS A 12 21.03 -4.62 14.22
C LYS A 12 19.73 -4.65 13.44
N VAL A 13 19.46 -5.75 12.75
CA VAL A 13 18.22 -5.96 12.02
C VAL A 13 17.10 -5.98 13.05
N MET A 14 16.37 -4.88 13.19
CA MET A 14 15.15 -4.84 13.99
C MET A 14 14.18 -5.87 13.40
N ARG A 15 13.80 -6.87 14.20
CA ARG A 15 12.83 -7.89 13.79
C ARG A 15 11.50 -7.18 13.48
N PRO A 16 10.97 -7.31 12.26
CA PRO A 16 9.70 -6.68 11.92
C PRO A 16 8.60 -7.28 12.78
N LYS A 17 7.68 -6.43 13.25
CA LYS A 17 6.60 -6.75 14.20
C LYS A 17 5.70 -7.93 13.77
N TYR A 18 5.70 -8.29 12.49
CA TYR A 18 4.89 -9.35 11.88
C TYR A 18 5.70 -10.35 11.04
N GLY A 19 7.02 -10.45 11.24
CA GLY A 19 7.86 -11.41 10.53
C GLY A 19 8.04 -11.14 9.02
N ASN A 20 7.60 -10.01 8.51
CA ASN A 20 7.76 -9.63 7.10
C ASN A 20 9.20 -9.20 6.83
N HIS A 21 9.86 -9.89 5.89
CA HIS A 21 11.17 -9.52 5.39
C HIS A 21 11.01 -8.72 4.11
N LYS A 22 11.45 -7.44 4.13
CA LYS A 22 11.50 -6.62 2.93
C LYS A 22 12.50 -7.18 1.94
N ILE A 23 12.07 -7.32 0.70
CA ILE A 23 12.92 -7.75 -0.40
C ILE A 23 13.31 -6.52 -1.22
N LYS A 24 14.61 -6.33 -1.39
CA LYS A 24 15.17 -5.32 -2.31
C LYS A 24 15.88 -6.02 -3.45
N ASN A 25 15.50 -5.73 -4.67
CA ASN A 25 16.14 -6.25 -5.87
C ASN A 25 16.08 -5.23 -7.03
N ALA A 26 16.53 -5.63 -8.22
CA ALA A 26 16.51 -4.80 -9.40
C ALA A 26 15.11 -4.28 -9.82
N TYR A 27 14.05 -4.96 -9.40
CA TYR A 27 12.65 -4.59 -9.69
C TYR A 27 12.04 -3.66 -8.64
N GLY A 28 12.75 -3.37 -7.54
CA GLY A 28 12.29 -2.48 -6.49
C GLY A 28 12.29 -3.08 -5.10
N THR A 29 11.55 -2.44 -4.19
CA THR A 29 11.36 -2.89 -2.81
C THR A 29 9.96 -3.46 -2.64
N TYR A 30 9.86 -4.60 -1.97
CA TYR A 30 8.61 -5.31 -1.66
C TYR A 30 8.53 -5.57 -0.17
N ASP A 31 7.35 -5.42 0.40
CA ASP A 31 7.15 -5.58 1.84
C ASP A 31 7.08 -7.05 2.27
N SER A 32 6.86 -7.97 1.32
CA SER A 32 6.86 -9.41 1.59
C SER A 32 7.26 -10.24 0.38
N GLN A 33 7.63 -11.52 0.62
CA GLN A 33 7.89 -12.49 -0.45
C GLN A 33 6.64 -12.76 -1.28
N LEU A 34 5.47 -12.79 -0.66
CA LEU A 34 4.19 -12.96 -1.34
C LEU A 34 3.93 -11.84 -2.35
N GLU A 35 4.18 -10.59 -1.96
CA GLU A 35 4.03 -9.43 -2.84
C GLU A 35 4.99 -9.52 -4.04
N PHE A 36 6.25 -9.88 -3.81
CA PHE A 36 7.22 -10.05 -4.89
C PHE A 36 6.84 -11.18 -5.85
N ALA A 37 6.45 -12.33 -5.33
CA ALA A 37 6.00 -13.45 -6.15
C ALA A 37 4.74 -13.08 -6.97
N ARG A 38 3.79 -12.35 -6.36
CA ARG A 38 2.60 -11.84 -7.07
C ARG A 38 2.97 -10.86 -8.17
N PHE A 39 3.93 -9.97 -7.93
CA PHE A 39 4.44 -9.07 -8.96
C PHE A 39 5.00 -9.81 -10.18
N LEU A 40 5.82 -10.84 -9.97
CA LEU A 40 6.37 -11.64 -11.08
C LEU A 40 5.26 -12.32 -11.87
N PHE A 41 4.28 -12.89 -11.19
CA PHE A 41 3.12 -13.51 -11.82
C PHE A 41 2.33 -12.52 -12.68
N LEU A 42 1.98 -11.36 -12.13
CA LEU A 42 1.22 -10.33 -12.85
C LEU A 42 2.03 -9.75 -14.02
N SER A 43 3.35 -9.54 -13.85
CA SER A 43 4.23 -9.04 -14.92
C SER A 43 4.30 -10.01 -16.09
N ASN A 44 4.26 -11.32 -15.86
CA ASN A 44 4.19 -12.30 -16.92
C ASN A 44 2.84 -12.23 -17.65
N ARG A 45 1.73 -12.12 -16.91
CA ARG A 45 0.38 -11.96 -17.48
C ARG A 45 0.26 -10.68 -18.32
N GLU A 46 0.92 -9.61 -17.93
CA GLU A 46 0.96 -8.38 -18.71
C GLU A 46 1.75 -8.56 -20.01
N LYS A 47 2.89 -9.27 -19.98
CA LYS A 47 3.66 -9.62 -21.19
C LYS A 47 2.89 -10.53 -22.16
N GLU A 48 2.07 -11.41 -21.64
CA GLU A 48 1.19 -12.29 -22.40
C GLU A 48 -0.07 -11.58 -22.95
N GLY A 49 -0.28 -10.32 -22.51
CA GLY A 49 -1.43 -9.51 -22.93
C GLY A 49 -2.74 -9.85 -22.25
N GLU A 50 -2.73 -10.67 -21.20
CA GLU A 50 -3.93 -11.04 -20.43
C GLU A 50 -4.42 -9.91 -19.52
N ILE A 51 -3.50 -9.07 -19.08
CA ILE A 51 -3.77 -7.87 -18.30
C ILE A 51 -3.01 -6.68 -18.88
N THR A 52 -3.43 -5.47 -18.56
CA THR A 52 -2.79 -4.23 -18.99
C THR A 52 -2.68 -3.24 -17.84
N ASN A 53 -1.80 -2.26 -17.99
CA ASN A 53 -1.66 -1.14 -17.07
C ASN A 53 -1.37 -1.58 -15.62
N LEU A 54 -0.46 -2.53 -15.44
CA LEU A 54 -0.02 -3.00 -14.12
C LEU A 54 0.72 -1.89 -13.38
N ARG A 55 0.19 -1.50 -12.24
CA ARG A 55 0.75 -0.49 -11.33
C ARG A 55 0.87 -1.06 -9.94
N ARG A 56 1.84 -0.54 -9.19
CA ARG A 56 2.10 -0.93 -7.80
C ARG A 56 1.92 0.27 -6.88
N GLN A 57 1.57 0.00 -5.63
CA GLN A 57 1.49 0.99 -4.55
C GLN A 57 0.63 2.20 -4.96
N VAL A 58 -0.56 1.93 -5.49
CA VAL A 58 -1.50 2.96 -5.94
C VAL A 58 -2.32 3.48 -4.78
N GLU A 59 -2.28 4.79 -4.58
CA GLU A 59 -3.04 5.46 -3.51
C GLU A 59 -4.45 5.81 -3.97
N TYR A 60 -5.44 5.45 -3.14
CA TYR A 60 -6.83 5.83 -3.28
C TYR A 60 -7.26 6.70 -2.10
N LEU A 61 -7.69 7.92 -2.37
CA LEU A 61 -8.25 8.80 -1.35
C LEU A 61 -9.63 8.27 -0.91
N LEU A 62 -9.80 7.99 0.37
CA LEU A 62 -11.05 7.48 0.94
C LEU A 62 -11.86 8.59 1.62
N ILE A 63 -11.20 9.41 2.43
CA ILE A 63 -11.79 10.55 3.13
C ILE A 63 -10.87 11.74 2.93
N PRO A 64 -11.37 12.85 2.35
CA PRO A 64 -10.56 14.05 2.20
C PRO A 64 -10.25 14.71 3.54
N ALA A 65 -9.21 15.51 3.59
CA ALA A 65 -8.90 16.31 4.76
C ALA A 65 -10.05 17.27 5.08
N GLN A 66 -10.39 17.35 6.36
CA GLN A 66 -11.50 18.16 6.85
C GLN A 66 -10.97 19.44 7.52
N TYR A 67 -11.58 20.55 7.20
CA TYR A 67 -11.16 21.86 7.69
C TYR A 67 -12.32 22.59 8.33
N GLY A 68 -12.00 23.37 9.38
CA GLY A 68 -12.89 24.33 10.02
C GLY A 68 -12.37 25.74 9.85
N THR A 69 -13.13 26.70 10.36
CA THR A 69 -12.73 28.10 10.45
C THR A 69 -12.69 28.50 11.91
N GLU A 70 -11.54 28.99 12.37
CA GLU A 70 -11.37 29.59 13.67
C GLU A 70 -11.32 31.12 13.52
N ILE A 71 -12.04 31.86 14.35
CA ILE A 71 -11.98 33.31 14.37
C ILE A 71 -10.86 33.73 15.32
N LYS A 72 -9.81 34.34 14.78
CA LYS A 72 -8.75 34.97 15.59
C LYS A 72 -9.06 36.44 15.78
N HIS A 73 -9.22 36.84 17.04
CA HIS A 73 -9.40 38.24 17.44
C HIS A 73 -8.05 38.93 17.41
N LEU A 74 -7.87 39.85 16.48
CA LEU A 74 -6.70 40.72 16.40
C LEU A 74 -7.06 42.09 17.00
N LYS A 75 -6.06 42.89 17.39
CA LYS A 75 -6.29 44.21 18.01
C LYS A 75 -7.18 45.18 17.21
N THR A 76 -7.25 45.00 15.89
CA THR A 76 -7.96 45.92 15.00
C THR A 76 -9.11 45.29 14.24
N LYS A 77 -9.15 43.93 14.13
CA LYS A 77 -10.18 43.20 13.39
C LYS A 77 -10.17 41.72 13.69
N ASP A 78 -11.28 41.06 13.49
CA ASP A 78 -11.38 39.61 13.51
C ASP A 78 -10.95 39.04 12.16
N LYS A 79 -10.24 37.91 12.18
CA LYS A 79 -9.78 37.20 11.00
C LYS A 79 -10.16 35.73 11.11
N GLY A 80 -10.94 35.25 10.11
CA GLY A 80 -11.17 33.80 9.93
C GLY A 80 -9.90 33.12 9.44
N VAL A 81 -9.43 32.10 10.17
CA VAL A 81 -8.28 31.28 9.80
C VAL A 81 -8.74 29.86 9.57
N ARG A 82 -8.40 29.31 8.40
CA ARG A 82 -8.66 27.90 8.08
C ARG A 82 -7.78 27.00 8.95
N MET A 83 -8.41 26.06 9.65
CA MET A 83 -7.75 25.11 10.54
C MET A 83 -8.02 23.68 10.08
N LEU A 84 -6.99 22.83 10.06
CA LEU A 84 -7.15 21.40 9.81
C LEU A 84 -7.80 20.75 11.03
N LEU A 85 -8.99 20.17 10.86
CA LEU A 85 -9.69 19.39 11.87
C LEU A 85 -9.24 17.93 11.84
N GLU A 86 -9.33 17.31 10.66
CA GLU A 86 -8.93 15.91 10.45
C GLU A 86 -8.11 15.76 9.16
N ARG A 87 -7.11 14.90 9.21
CA ARG A 87 -6.28 14.57 8.03
C ARG A 87 -7.05 13.67 7.07
N SER A 88 -6.63 13.69 5.82
CA SER A 88 -7.13 12.75 4.83
C SER A 88 -6.84 11.30 5.22
N CYS A 89 -7.72 10.40 4.84
CA CYS A 89 -7.52 8.96 4.94
C CYS A 89 -7.42 8.36 3.55
N SER A 90 -6.36 7.62 3.29
CA SER A 90 -6.11 6.94 2.01
C SER A 90 -5.89 5.45 2.22
N TYR A 91 -6.12 4.69 1.14
CA TYR A 91 -5.75 3.29 1.01
C TYR A 91 -4.67 3.15 -0.07
N ILE A 92 -3.62 2.40 0.21
CA ILE A 92 -2.58 2.09 -0.77
C ILE A 92 -2.74 0.63 -1.17
N ALA A 93 -3.06 0.42 -2.45
CA ALA A 93 -3.20 -0.91 -3.04
C ALA A 93 -1.84 -1.47 -3.47
N ASP A 94 -1.57 -2.74 -3.21
CA ASP A 94 -0.32 -3.37 -3.63
C ASP A 94 -0.22 -3.46 -5.15
N PHE A 95 -1.30 -3.86 -5.82
CA PHE A 95 -1.40 -3.97 -7.28
C PHE A 95 -2.72 -3.45 -7.81
N VAL A 96 -2.64 -2.76 -8.95
CA VAL A 96 -3.77 -2.31 -9.73
C VAL A 96 -3.49 -2.59 -11.20
N TYR A 97 -4.42 -3.21 -11.89
CA TYR A 97 -4.33 -3.52 -13.32
C TYR A 97 -5.70 -3.61 -13.96
N GLU A 98 -5.74 -3.66 -15.29
CA GLU A 98 -6.96 -3.81 -16.05
C GLU A 98 -7.03 -5.21 -16.66
N ARG A 99 -8.19 -5.82 -16.58
CA ARG A 99 -8.50 -7.12 -17.20
C ARG A 99 -9.92 -7.09 -17.74
N ASN A 100 -10.08 -7.39 -19.03
CA ASN A 100 -11.39 -7.38 -19.71
C ASN A 100 -12.17 -6.07 -19.55
N GLY A 101 -11.47 -4.92 -19.50
CA GLY A 101 -12.08 -3.60 -19.33
C GLY A 101 -12.45 -3.25 -17.88
N GLU A 102 -12.15 -4.11 -16.91
CA GLU A 102 -12.38 -3.86 -15.49
C GLU A 102 -11.07 -3.56 -14.76
N THR A 103 -11.11 -2.55 -13.87
CA THR A 103 -10.00 -2.25 -12.96
C THR A 103 -10.01 -3.23 -11.80
N ILE A 104 -8.92 -3.97 -11.63
CA ILE A 104 -8.73 -4.92 -10.54
C ILE A 104 -7.73 -4.34 -9.55
N VAL A 105 -8.10 -4.37 -8.27
CA VAL A 105 -7.28 -3.90 -7.16
C VAL A 105 -7.01 -5.07 -6.22
N GLU A 106 -5.73 -5.33 -5.97
CA GLU A 106 -5.27 -6.43 -5.12
C GLU A 106 -4.44 -5.96 -3.94
N ASP A 107 -4.56 -6.69 -2.84
CA ASP A 107 -3.79 -6.52 -1.62
C ASP A 107 -3.26 -7.88 -1.15
N CYS A 108 -1.95 -7.97 -0.90
CA CYS A 108 -1.28 -9.21 -0.52
C CYS A 108 -1.26 -9.35 1.00
N LYS A 109 -1.94 -10.36 1.52
CA LYS A 109 -1.98 -10.69 2.95
C LYS A 109 -1.62 -12.16 3.16
N GLY A 110 -0.43 -12.45 3.67
CA GLY A 110 0.07 -13.81 3.87
C GLY A 110 -0.75 -14.65 4.84
N SER A 111 -1.61 -14.04 5.66
CA SER A 111 -2.50 -14.73 6.60
C SER A 111 -3.73 -13.88 6.90
N LYS A 112 -4.86 -14.54 7.16
CA LYS A 112 -6.09 -13.89 7.65
C LYS A 112 -5.91 -13.15 9.00
N TYR A 113 -4.90 -13.53 9.77
CA TYR A 113 -4.59 -12.87 11.05
C TYR A 113 -3.89 -11.52 10.89
N ILE A 114 -3.38 -11.20 9.71
CA ILE A 114 -2.74 -9.91 9.38
C ILE A 114 -3.78 -8.88 8.94
N ILE A 115 -5.05 -9.29 8.78
CA ILE A 115 -6.14 -8.38 8.40
C ILE A 115 -6.56 -7.57 9.62
N THR A 116 -6.06 -6.35 9.70
CA THR A 116 -6.32 -5.40 10.79
C THR A 116 -7.71 -4.77 10.70
N ALA A 117 -8.18 -4.17 11.79
CA ALA A 117 -9.50 -3.51 11.81
C ALA A 117 -9.55 -2.29 10.87
N ASP A 118 -8.47 -1.52 10.81
CA ASP A 118 -8.33 -0.38 9.90
C ASP A 118 -8.37 -0.82 8.42
N PHE A 119 -7.71 -1.92 8.06
CA PHE A 119 -7.80 -2.47 6.71
C PHE A 119 -9.23 -2.90 6.34
N LYS A 120 -9.96 -3.52 7.26
CA LYS A 120 -11.36 -3.90 7.04
C LYS A 120 -12.24 -2.68 6.76
N ILE A 121 -12.01 -1.57 7.47
CA ILE A 121 -12.73 -0.31 7.26
C ILE A 121 -12.33 0.30 5.90
N LYS A 122 -11.04 0.39 5.60
CA LYS A 122 -10.56 0.92 4.32
C LYS A 122 -11.08 0.12 3.12
N LYS A 123 -11.15 -1.21 3.22
CA LYS A 123 -11.73 -2.06 2.20
C LYS A 123 -13.22 -1.76 1.95
N LYS A 124 -14.01 -1.50 3.01
CA LYS A 124 -15.41 -1.08 2.87
C LYS A 124 -15.52 0.30 2.22
N LEU A 125 -14.64 1.23 2.60
CA LEU A 125 -14.61 2.57 2.02
C LEU A 125 -14.18 2.54 0.54
N MET A 126 -13.28 1.65 0.14
CA MET A 126 -12.94 1.42 -1.28
C MET A 126 -14.17 1.06 -2.10
N LEU A 127 -14.99 0.14 -1.60
CA LEU A 127 -16.23 -0.22 -2.28
C LEU A 127 -17.24 0.94 -2.28
N TRP A 128 -17.38 1.66 -1.17
CA TRP A 128 -18.32 2.77 -1.04
C TRP A 128 -17.96 3.98 -1.91
N VAL A 129 -16.70 4.42 -1.86
CA VAL A 129 -16.21 5.65 -2.52
C VAL A 129 -15.89 5.43 -3.99
N HIS A 130 -15.19 4.34 -4.30
CA HIS A 130 -14.64 4.08 -5.63
C HIS A 130 -15.39 2.99 -6.40
N GLN A 131 -16.37 2.31 -5.79
CA GLN A 131 -17.07 1.16 -6.36
C GLN A 131 -16.15 -0.01 -6.73
N ILE A 132 -15.00 -0.11 -6.03
CA ILE A 132 -13.97 -1.12 -6.27
C ILE A 132 -13.94 -2.09 -5.10
N GLN A 133 -14.11 -3.38 -5.39
CA GLN A 133 -13.92 -4.44 -4.41
C GLN A 133 -12.45 -4.90 -4.40
N VAL A 134 -11.75 -4.64 -3.30
CA VAL A 134 -10.35 -5.07 -3.12
C VAL A 134 -10.27 -6.58 -2.98
N LYS A 135 -9.46 -7.23 -3.83
CA LYS A 135 -9.18 -8.66 -3.77
C LYS A 135 -8.00 -8.91 -2.84
N ILE A 136 -8.15 -9.86 -1.92
CA ILE A 136 -7.09 -10.27 -1.00
C ILE A 136 -6.39 -11.49 -1.58
N ILE A 137 -5.08 -11.39 -1.76
CA ILE A 137 -4.21 -12.46 -2.24
C ILE A 137 -3.44 -13.02 -1.04
N SER A 138 -3.70 -14.29 -0.69
CA SER A 138 -3.14 -14.89 0.52
C SER A 138 -2.13 -16.01 0.28
N SER A 139 -2.11 -16.64 -0.91
CA SER A 139 -1.19 -17.73 -1.22
C SER A 139 -0.91 -17.85 -2.71
N PRO A 140 0.33 -18.25 -3.10
CA PRO A 140 0.69 -18.51 -4.49
C PRO A 140 -0.08 -19.67 -5.13
N THR A 141 -0.52 -20.66 -4.34
CA THR A 141 -1.16 -21.88 -4.83
C THR A 141 -2.52 -21.66 -5.50
N PHE A 142 -3.13 -20.47 -5.34
CA PHE A 142 -4.43 -20.12 -5.94
C PHE A 142 -4.31 -19.28 -7.22
N TRP A 143 -3.10 -19.02 -7.71
CA TRP A 143 -2.90 -18.12 -8.85
C TRP A 143 -3.07 -18.79 -10.21
N GLU A 144 -3.03 -20.13 -10.25
CA GLU A 144 -3.04 -20.93 -11.47
C GLU A 144 -4.45 -21.38 -11.92
N LYS A 145 -5.51 -20.84 -11.31
CA LYS A 145 -6.89 -21.19 -11.67
C LYS A 145 -7.62 -20.07 -12.38
#